data_dc10d29a4ad30bf4104cea208392e67f
#
_entry.id   dc10d29a4ad30bf4104cea208392e67f
#
_cell.length_a   1.000
_cell.length_b   1.000
_cell.length_c   1.000
_cell.angle_alpha   90.00
_cell.angle_beta   90.00
_cell.angle_gamma   90.00
#
_symmetry.space_group_name_H-M   'P 1'
#
loop_
_entity.id
_entity.type
_entity.pdbx_description
1 polymer ?
#
loop_
_entity_poly.entity_id
_entity_poly.type
_entity_poly.pdbx_seq_one_letter_code
_entity_poly.pdbx_strand_id
1 'polypeptide(L)'
;MINSLISKKMEKKVALIFGITGQDGSYLAEFLIKKKYQVHGIKRRTSTPNTSRIDHIFDSVNFRNKKIIMHHGDLSDVGSLNRIINQINPDEIYNLAAQSHVKISFQIPEYTSDVNALGPLRLLEIIRHYKRKKIKFYQASSSEMFGKSKPPQNEKTLFQPRSV
;
A
#
# COMPACT_ATOMS: atom_id res chain seq x y z
N MET A 1 42.45 -13.72 -23.33
CA MET A 1 41.62 -12.59 -22.84
C MET A 1 40.16 -12.97 -23.05
N ILE A 2 39.55 -13.55 -22.03
CA ILE A 2 38.17 -14.00 -22.07
C ILE A 2 37.35 -12.88 -21.42
N ASN A 3 36.57 -12.14 -22.24
CA ASN A 3 35.69 -11.07 -21.80
C ASN A 3 34.63 -11.58 -20.84
N SER A 4 34.72 -11.22 -19.60
CA SER A 4 33.67 -11.36 -18.59
C SER A 4 32.57 -10.36 -18.86
N LEU A 5 31.66 -10.67 -19.77
CA LEU A 5 30.34 -10.06 -19.89
C LEU A 5 29.48 -10.55 -18.73
N ILE A 6 29.74 -10.06 -17.53
CA ILE A 6 28.79 -10.17 -16.43
C ILE A 6 27.59 -9.30 -16.83
N SER A 7 26.57 -9.92 -17.38
CA SER A 7 25.25 -9.33 -17.55
C SER A 7 24.82 -8.82 -16.17
N LYS A 8 24.87 -7.51 -15.98
CA LYS A 8 24.35 -6.82 -14.78
C LYS A 8 22.85 -7.09 -14.73
N LYS A 9 22.45 -8.15 -14.01
CA LYS A 9 21.05 -8.51 -13.81
C LYS A 9 20.38 -7.27 -13.22
N MET A 10 19.58 -6.55 -14.01
CA MET A 10 18.88 -5.37 -13.53
C MET A 10 18.04 -5.79 -12.33
N GLU A 11 18.39 -5.29 -11.15
CA GLU A 11 17.61 -5.54 -9.94
C GLU A 11 16.19 -5.04 -10.16
N LYS A 12 15.23 -5.93 -9.89
CA LYS A 12 13.82 -5.55 -10.00
C LYS A 12 13.50 -4.54 -8.92
N LYS A 13 12.84 -3.44 -9.27
CA LYS A 13 12.29 -2.53 -8.28
C LYS A 13 11.28 -3.26 -7.40
N VAL A 14 11.28 -2.93 -6.13
CA VAL A 14 10.42 -3.54 -5.11
C VAL A 14 9.32 -2.54 -4.71
N ALA A 15 8.07 -2.93 -4.90
CA ALA A 15 6.91 -2.16 -4.50
C ALA A 15 6.18 -2.82 -3.32
N LEU A 16 5.82 -2.04 -2.32
CA LEU A 16 5.01 -2.46 -1.17
C LEU A 16 3.66 -1.75 -1.22
N ILE A 17 2.55 -2.53 -1.28
CA ILE A 17 1.19 -2.00 -1.41
C ILE A 17 0.39 -2.32 -0.16
N PHE A 18 -0.04 -1.29 0.56
CA PHE A 18 -1.07 -1.37 1.59
C PHE A 18 -2.44 -1.28 0.93
N GLY A 19 -3.39 -2.13 1.34
CA GLY A 19 -4.72 -2.20 0.70
C GLY A 19 -4.75 -2.93 -0.63
N ILE A 20 -3.80 -3.85 -0.88
CA ILE A 20 -3.67 -4.61 -2.13
C ILE A 20 -4.93 -5.43 -2.48
N THR A 21 -5.73 -5.83 -1.48
CA THR A 21 -6.98 -6.59 -1.67
C THR A 21 -8.17 -5.71 -2.06
N GLY A 22 -8.02 -4.38 -2.01
CA GLY A 22 -9.00 -3.43 -2.52
C GLY A 22 -9.01 -3.34 -4.04
N GLN A 23 -9.94 -2.58 -4.61
CA GLN A 23 -10.07 -2.39 -6.06
C GLN A 23 -8.80 -1.77 -6.64
N ASP A 24 -8.43 -0.59 -6.20
CA ASP A 24 -7.27 0.14 -6.73
C ASP A 24 -5.96 -0.60 -6.45
N GLY A 25 -5.85 -1.23 -5.26
CA GLY A 25 -4.68 -2.03 -4.89
C GLY A 25 -4.46 -3.22 -5.80
N SER A 26 -5.54 -3.92 -6.21
CA SER A 26 -5.47 -5.06 -7.12
C SER A 26 -5.04 -4.63 -8.54
N TYR A 27 -5.61 -3.57 -9.08
CA TYR A 27 -5.22 -3.03 -10.39
C TYR A 27 -3.77 -2.50 -10.39
N LEU A 28 -3.36 -1.82 -9.32
CA LEU A 28 -1.98 -1.36 -9.18
C LEU A 28 -1.00 -2.54 -9.14
N ALA A 29 -1.34 -3.61 -8.42
CA ALA A 29 -0.52 -4.81 -8.35
C ALA A 29 -0.31 -5.43 -9.74
N GLU A 30 -1.39 -5.60 -10.52
CA GLU A 30 -1.29 -6.10 -11.90
C GLU A 30 -0.43 -5.20 -12.79
N PHE A 31 -0.62 -3.88 -12.68
CA PHE A 31 0.16 -2.91 -13.44
C PHE A 31 1.65 -3.01 -13.13
N LEU A 32 2.02 -3.06 -11.85
CA LEU A 32 3.41 -3.14 -11.41
C LEU A 32 4.05 -4.48 -11.79
N ILE A 33 3.30 -5.59 -11.76
CA ILE A 33 3.76 -6.90 -12.26
C ILE A 33 4.10 -6.81 -13.76
N LYS A 34 3.22 -6.20 -14.57
CA LYS A 34 3.47 -5.96 -16.00
C LYS A 34 4.72 -5.09 -16.22
N LYS A 35 4.99 -4.16 -15.31
CA LYS A 35 6.23 -3.34 -15.28
C LYS A 35 7.44 -4.07 -14.70
N LYS A 36 7.33 -5.37 -14.41
CA LYS A 36 8.42 -6.25 -13.89
C LYS A 36 8.90 -5.87 -12.49
N TYR A 37 8.08 -5.19 -11.68
CA TYR A 37 8.35 -5.00 -10.26
C TYR A 37 8.24 -6.32 -9.50
N GLN A 38 8.98 -6.43 -8.40
CA GLN A 38 8.67 -7.36 -7.33
C GLN A 38 7.61 -6.73 -6.44
N VAL A 39 6.40 -7.31 -6.44
CA VAL A 39 5.27 -6.75 -5.73
C VAL A 39 5.06 -7.46 -4.40
N HIS A 40 5.03 -6.68 -3.33
CA HIS A 40 4.69 -7.10 -1.98
C HIS A 40 3.36 -6.45 -1.57
N GLY A 41 2.45 -7.22 -1.00
CA GLY A 41 1.15 -6.75 -0.56
C GLY A 41 0.94 -6.93 0.93
N ILE A 42 0.32 -5.94 1.56
CA ILE A 42 -0.12 -6.05 2.96
C ILE A 42 -1.61 -6.34 2.99
N LYS A 43 -1.97 -7.38 3.76
CA LYS A 43 -3.35 -7.67 4.14
C LYS A 43 -3.50 -7.76 5.65
N ARG A 44 -4.63 -7.30 6.16
CA ARG A 44 -4.99 -7.53 7.55
C ARG A 44 -5.37 -8.99 7.75
N ARG A 45 -5.21 -9.48 8.96
CA ARG A 45 -5.75 -10.79 9.35
C ARG A 45 -7.26 -10.66 9.52
N THR A 46 -8.02 -11.45 8.77
CA THR A 46 -9.47 -11.52 8.83
C THR A 46 -9.93 -12.96 8.97
N SER A 47 -11.11 -13.18 9.55
CA SER A 47 -11.71 -14.52 9.69
C SER A 47 -12.23 -15.06 8.35
N THR A 48 -12.58 -14.17 7.41
CA THR A 48 -13.07 -14.51 6.08
C THR A 48 -12.02 -14.18 5.03
N PRO A 49 -11.89 -15.00 3.96
CA PRO A 49 -11.02 -14.67 2.83
C PRO A 49 -11.41 -13.32 2.20
N ASN A 50 -10.42 -12.49 1.90
CA ASN A 50 -10.63 -11.18 1.26
C ASN A 50 -9.67 -10.94 0.08
N THR A 51 -9.23 -12.02 -0.57
CA THR A 51 -8.23 -11.97 -1.65
C THR A 51 -8.81 -12.15 -3.04
N SER A 52 -10.12 -12.29 -3.20
CA SER A 52 -10.77 -12.63 -4.47
C SER A 52 -10.35 -11.77 -5.67
N ARG A 53 -10.04 -10.47 -5.43
CA ARG A 53 -9.57 -9.58 -6.49
C ARG A 53 -8.13 -9.84 -6.96
N ILE A 54 -7.35 -10.57 -6.18
CA ILE A 54 -5.93 -10.86 -6.47
C ILE A 54 -5.64 -12.35 -6.59
N ASP A 55 -6.64 -13.24 -6.41
CA ASP A 55 -6.42 -14.70 -6.44
C ASP A 55 -5.79 -15.16 -7.75
N HIS A 56 -6.17 -14.56 -8.88
CA HIS A 56 -5.62 -14.87 -10.20
C HIS A 56 -4.14 -14.49 -10.39
N ILE A 57 -3.59 -13.62 -9.54
CA ILE A 57 -2.17 -13.23 -9.52
C ILE A 57 -1.46 -13.70 -8.24
N PHE A 58 -2.24 -14.10 -7.24
CA PHE A 58 -1.78 -14.68 -5.98
C PHE A 58 -2.13 -16.17 -5.95
N ASP A 59 -1.34 -16.99 -6.64
CA ASP A 59 -1.48 -18.44 -6.54
C ASP A 59 -0.85 -18.93 -5.24
N SER A 60 -1.70 -19.30 -4.28
CA SER A 60 -1.29 -19.84 -2.99
C SER A 60 -0.72 -21.27 -3.09
N VAL A 61 -1.03 -21.98 -4.17
CA VAL A 61 -0.67 -23.40 -4.37
C VAL A 61 0.69 -23.53 -5.06
N ASN A 62 1.01 -22.64 -6.01
CA ASN A 62 2.25 -22.69 -6.79
C ASN A 62 3.31 -21.70 -6.32
N PHE A 63 4.11 -22.09 -5.34
CA PHE A 63 5.21 -21.26 -4.80
C PHE A 63 6.22 -20.77 -5.83
N ARG A 64 6.37 -21.48 -6.97
CA ARG A 64 7.34 -21.14 -8.02
C ARG A 64 6.91 -19.99 -8.94
N ASN A 65 5.60 -19.70 -9.04
CA ASN A 65 5.04 -18.71 -9.96
C ASN A 65 4.41 -17.50 -9.25
N LYS A 66 4.69 -17.28 -7.96
CA LYS A 66 4.14 -16.16 -7.21
C LYS A 66 4.53 -14.83 -7.85
N LYS A 67 3.54 -14.12 -8.36
CA LYS A 67 3.71 -12.75 -8.87
C LYS A 67 3.67 -11.71 -7.76
N ILE A 68 3.04 -12.05 -6.61
CA ILE A 68 2.89 -11.22 -5.42
C ILE A 68 3.38 -11.98 -4.19
N ILE A 69 4.05 -11.28 -3.29
CA ILE A 69 4.43 -11.79 -1.97
C ILE A 69 3.55 -11.10 -0.93
N MET A 70 2.73 -11.88 -0.22
CA MET A 70 1.79 -11.33 0.77
C MET A 70 2.36 -11.35 2.18
N HIS A 71 2.08 -10.27 2.92
CA HIS A 71 2.44 -10.12 4.32
C HIS A 71 1.22 -9.78 5.17
N HIS A 72 1.21 -10.23 6.41
CA HIS A 72 0.22 -9.80 7.40
C HIS A 72 0.73 -8.58 8.15
N GLY A 73 -0.04 -7.49 8.13
CA GLY A 73 0.24 -6.25 8.83
C GLY A 73 -1.01 -5.37 8.93
N ASP A 74 -0.99 -4.41 9.81
CA ASP A 74 -2.05 -3.44 10.04
C ASP A 74 -1.47 -2.04 10.20
N LEU A 75 -2.15 -1.00 9.70
CA LEU A 75 -1.74 0.40 9.87
C LEU A 75 -1.77 0.86 11.34
N SER A 76 -2.52 0.16 12.18
CA SER A 76 -2.56 0.38 13.63
C SER A 76 -1.39 -0.25 14.40
N ASP A 77 -0.60 -1.13 13.77
CA ASP A 77 0.51 -1.85 14.40
C ASP A 77 1.88 -1.42 13.85
N VAL A 78 2.48 -0.41 14.50
CA VAL A 78 3.79 0.12 14.13
C VAL A 78 4.90 -0.93 14.13
N GLY A 79 4.83 -1.92 15.03
CA GLY A 79 5.81 -2.99 15.13
C GLY A 79 5.84 -3.85 13.86
N SER A 80 4.65 -4.28 13.39
CA SER A 80 4.54 -5.04 12.15
C SER A 80 4.97 -4.23 10.94
N LEU A 81 4.59 -2.95 10.85
CA LEU A 81 4.97 -2.05 9.76
C LEU A 81 6.50 -1.91 9.66
N ASN A 82 7.15 -1.61 10.77
CA ASN A 82 8.60 -1.44 10.82
C ASN A 82 9.34 -2.73 10.44
N ARG A 83 8.92 -3.87 10.99
CA ARG A 83 9.48 -5.18 10.65
C ARG A 83 9.37 -5.49 9.17
N ILE A 84 8.18 -5.31 8.59
CA ILE A 84 7.91 -5.62 7.19
C ILE A 84 8.72 -4.71 6.25
N ILE A 85 8.73 -3.39 6.49
CA ILE A 85 9.48 -2.43 5.67
C ILE A 85 10.98 -2.75 5.72
N ASN A 86 11.53 -3.06 6.91
CA ASN A 86 12.93 -3.43 7.05
C ASN A 86 13.28 -4.76 6.38
N GLN A 87 12.38 -5.75 6.41
CA GLN A 87 12.57 -7.06 5.78
C GLN A 87 12.54 -6.96 4.26
N ILE A 88 11.59 -6.20 3.70
CA ILE A 88 11.35 -6.08 2.26
C ILE A 88 12.35 -5.13 1.60
N ASN A 89 12.76 -4.05 2.29
CA ASN A 89 13.58 -2.98 1.74
C ASN A 89 12.98 -2.40 0.43
N PRO A 90 11.73 -1.87 0.46
CA PRO A 90 11.03 -1.45 -0.75
C PRO A 90 11.65 -0.18 -1.36
N ASP A 91 11.54 -0.04 -2.69
CA ASP A 91 11.86 1.20 -3.40
C ASP A 91 10.70 2.18 -3.37
N GLU A 92 9.48 1.63 -3.39
CA GLU A 92 8.25 2.40 -3.45
C GLU A 92 7.21 1.80 -2.50
N ILE A 93 6.54 2.66 -1.74
CA ILE A 93 5.42 2.31 -0.86
C ILE A 93 4.17 3.02 -1.36
N TYR A 94 3.09 2.26 -1.56
CA TYR A 94 1.77 2.75 -1.96
C TYR A 94 0.79 2.48 -0.83
N ASN A 95 0.29 3.54 -0.18
CA ASN A 95 -0.74 3.42 0.83
C ASN A 95 -2.12 3.70 0.24
N LEU A 96 -2.85 2.62 -0.05
CA LEU A 96 -4.24 2.62 -0.52
C LEU A 96 -5.18 2.05 0.55
N ALA A 97 -4.65 1.74 1.74
CA ALA A 97 -5.44 1.21 2.84
C ALA A 97 -6.12 2.33 3.60
N ALA A 98 -7.39 2.16 3.87
CA ALA A 98 -8.20 3.08 4.65
C ALA A 98 -9.43 2.39 5.25
N GLN A 99 -10.03 3.00 6.27
CA GLN A 99 -11.44 2.86 6.56
C GLN A 99 -12.18 3.91 5.70
N SER A 100 -12.82 3.47 4.60
CA SER A 100 -13.34 4.35 3.56
C SER A 100 -14.86 4.55 3.57
N HIS A 101 -15.57 3.88 4.49
CA HIS A 101 -17.02 3.96 4.54
C HIS A 101 -17.49 5.13 5.42
N VAL A 102 -18.02 6.20 4.80
CA VAL A 102 -18.41 7.45 5.47
C VAL A 102 -19.33 7.22 6.66
N LYS A 103 -20.44 6.46 6.51
CA LYS A 103 -21.37 6.23 7.62
C LYS A 103 -20.69 5.52 8.81
N ILE A 104 -19.82 4.56 8.52
CA ILE A 104 -19.09 3.82 9.56
C ILE A 104 -18.09 4.71 10.27
N SER A 105 -17.50 5.71 9.59
CA SER A 105 -16.55 6.64 10.24
C SER A 105 -17.16 7.35 11.45
N PHE A 106 -18.44 7.69 11.40
CA PHE A 106 -19.16 8.28 12.54
C PHE A 106 -19.49 7.29 13.66
N GLN A 107 -19.60 5.99 13.34
CA GLN A 107 -19.90 4.95 14.33
C GLN A 107 -18.64 4.48 15.07
N ILE A 108 -17.48 4.50 14.40
CA ILE A 108 -16.18 4.07 14.96
C ILE A 108 -15.10 5.14 14.66
N PRO A 109 -15.27 6.38 15.17
CA PRO A 109 -14.39 7.50 14.80
C PRO A 109 -12.94 7.30 15.26
N GLU A 110 -12.74 6.67 16.40
CA GLU A 110 -11.41 6.36 16.95
C GLU A 110 -10.61 5.45 16.02
N TYR A 111 -11.20 4.33 15.62
CA TYR A 111 -10.59 3.42 14.65
C TYR A 111 -10.35 4.09 13.29
N THR A 112 -11.31 4.90 12.83
CA THR A 112 -11.20 5.64 11.57
C THR A 112 -10.00 6.58 11.62
N SER A 113 -9.86 7.36 12.69
CA SER A 113 -8.73 8.28 12.89
C SER A 113 -7.41 7.54 13.03
N ASP A 114 -7.39 6.43 13.76
CA ASP A 114 -6.18 5.62 13.94
C ASP A 114 -5.66 5.05 12.62
N VAL A 115 -6.55 4.52 11.78
CA VAL A 115 -6.16 3.94 10.49
C VAL A 115 -5.85 5.02 9.45
N ASN A 116 -6.72 6.06 9.33
CA ASN A 116 -6.65 7.02 8.23
C ASN A 116 -5.68 8.19 8.48
N ALA A 117 -5.43 8.56 9.73
CA ALA A 117 -4.50 9.63 10.10
C ALA A 117 -3.21 9.09 10.71
N LEU A 118 -3.31 8.34 11.83
CA LEU A 118 -2.12 7.84 12.51
C LEU A 118 -1.42 6.72 11.73
N GLY A 119 -2.15 5.93 10.93
CA GLY A 119 -1.56 4.93 10.04
C GLY A 119 -0.55 5.51 9.05
N PRO A 120 -0.93 6.50 8.22
CA PRO A 120 0.02 7.23 7.36
C PRO A 120 1.16 7.89 8.14
N LEU A 121 0.89 8.48 9.31
CA LEU A 121 1.93 9.07 10.16
C LEU A 121 2.97 8.03 10.58
N ARG A 122 2.55 6.84 11.02
CA ARG A 122 3.45 5.73 11.36
C ARG A 122 4.34 5.33 10.18
N LEU A 123 3.77 5.23 8.98
CA LEU A 123 4.55 4.92 7.76
C LEU A 123 5.57 6.01 7.46
N LEU A 124 5.18 7.28 7.53
CA LEU A 124 6.07 8.42 7.28
C LEU A 124 7.21 8.48 8.30
N GLU A 125 6.94 8.21 9.59
CA GLU A 125 7.97 8.15 10.63
C GLU A 125 8.96 7.00 10.39
N ILE A 126 8.47 5.82 10.00
CA ILE A 126 9.35 4.70 9.63
C ILE A 126 10.22 5.08 8.44
N ILE A 127 9.64 5.68 7.39
CA ILE A 127 10.35 6.10 6.19
C ILE A 127 11.39 7.19 6.50
N ARG A 128 11.04 8.17 7.33
CA ARG A 128 11.95 9.26 7.75
C ARG A 128 13.21 8.72 8.42
N HIS A 129 13.07 7.67 9.22
CA HIS A 129 14.19 7.05 9.92
C HIS A 129 14.88 5.91 9.14
N TYR A 130 14.38 5.60 7.94
CA TYR A 130 14.93 4.52 7.13
C TYR A 130 16.24 4.90 6.48
N LYS A 131 17.34 4.30 6.94
CA LYS A 131 18.72 4.72 6.55
C LYS A 131 19.30 3.97 5.35
N ARG A 132 18.68 2.85 4.91
CA ARG A 132 19.28 2.01 3.87
C ARG A 132 19.22 2.62 2.48
N LYS A 133 18.10 3.33 2.15
CA LYS A 133 17.88 4.02 0.89
C LYS A 133 16.71 5.00 1.01
N LYS A 134 16.55 5.87 0.00
CA LYS A 134 15.37 6.74 -0.12
C LYS A 134 14.19 5.94 -0.67
N ILE A 135 13.10 5.85 0.10
CA ILE A 135 11.85 5.22 -0.30
C ILE A 135 10.92 6.29 -0.88
N LYS A 136 10.31 6.01 -2.04
CA LYS A 136 9.22 6.84 -2.57
C LYS A 136 7.92 6.42 -1.91
N PHE A 137 7.16 7.39 -1.43
CA PHE A 137 5.88 7.16 -0.76
C PHE A 137 4.73 7.80 -1.53
N TYR A 138 3.68 7.04 -1.77
CA TYR A 138 2.42 7.50 -2.34
C TYR A 138 1.30 7.29 -1.34
N GLN A 139 0.55 8.35 -1.03
CA GLN A 139 -0.66 8.33 -0.23
C GLN A 139 -1.85 8.59 -1.15
N ALA A 140 -2.78 7.64 -1.27
CA ALA A 140 -3.99 7.83 -2.06
C ALA A 140 -4.89 8.93 -1.48
N SER A 141 -4.85 9.09 -0.15
CA SER A 141 -5.68 10.04 0.57
C SER A 141 -7.18 9.75 0.40
N SER A 142 -8.04 10.77 0.34
CA SER A 142 -9.48 10.59 0.27
C SER A 142 -10.14 11.65 -0.61
N SER A 143 -11.09 11.25 -1.44
CA SER A 143 -11.99 12.17 -2.15
C SER A 143 -12.92 12.90 -1.18
N GLU A 144 -13.16 12.34 0.00
CA GLU A 144 -14.03 12.96 1.03
C GLU A 144 -13.45 14.27 1.59
N MET A 145 -12.16 14.57 1.36
CA MET A 145 -11.59 15.88 1.72
C MET A 145 -12.30 17.04 1.03
N PHE A 146 -12.82 16.85 -0.17
CA PHE A 146 -13.57 17.87 -0.89
C PHE A 146 -14.99 18.04 -0.35
N GLY A 147 -15.60 16.97 0.16
CA GLY A 147 -16.90 16.98 0.82
C GLY A 147 -17.99 17.69 0.01
N LYS A 148 -18.42 18.88 0.47
CA LYS A 148 -19.46 19.69 -0.21
C LYS A 148 -18.92 20.73 -1.20
N SER A 149 -17.63 20.77 -1.48
CA SER A 149 -17.06 21.68 -2.47
C SER A 149 -17.67 21.43 -3.84
N LYS A 150 -18.05 22.50 -4.55
CA LYS A 150 -18.69 22.39 -5.86
C LYS A 150 -17.71 21.86 -6.93
N PRO A 151 -18.17 20.98 -7.81
CA PRO A 151 -17.40 20.56 -8.97
C PRO A 151 -17.32 21.68 -10.04
N PRO A 152 -16.31 21.65 -10.95
CA PRO A 152 -15.17 20.74 -10.97
C PRO A 152 -14.14 21.08 -9.89
N GLN A 153 -13.53 20.05 -9.29
CA GLN A 153 -12.51 20.21 -8.26
C GLN A 153 -11.11 20.07 -8.86
N ASN A 154 -10.13 20.75 -8.27
CA ASN A 154 -8.72 20.67 -8.63
C ASN A 154 -7.84 20.93 -7.39
N GLU A 155 -6.53 21.00 -7.58
CA GLU A 155 -5.56 21.16 -6.50
C GLU A 155 -5.67 22.46 -5.70
N LYS A 156 -6.42 23.47 -6.20
CA LYS A 156 -6.68 24.74 -5.52
C LYS A 156 -8.05 24.77 -4.81
N THR A 157 -8.85 23.72 -4.98
CA THR A 157 -10.18 23.64 -4.35
C THR A 157 -10.03 23.48 -2.85
N LEU A 158 -10.71 24.33 -2.08
CA LEU A 158 -10.73 24.27 -0.62
C LEU A 158 -11.41 22.99 -0.13
N PHE A 159 -10.80 22.36 0.87
CA PHE A 159 -11.37 21.18 1.50
C PHE A 159 -12.57 21.55 2.38
N GLN A 160 -13.65 20.80 2.27
CA GLN A 160 -14.87 20.95 3.04
C GLN A 160 -15.42 19.58 3.46
N PRO A 161 -14.65 18.79 4.24
CA PRO A 161 -14.99 17.41 4.55
C PRO A 161 -16.34 17.29 5.28
N ARG A 162 -17.01 16.16 5.12
CA ARG A 162 -18.28 15.79 5.74
C ARG A 162 -18.21 14.43 6.43
N SER A 163 -17.02 13.89 6.59
CA SER A 163 -16.71 12.63 7.30
C SER A 163 -15.66 12.89 8.38
N VAL A 164 -15.51 11.92 9.27
CA VAL A 164 -14.42 11.88 10.25
C VAL A 164 -13.12 11.53 9.56
#